data_4f1d6a091f28507ddfa6f184e95e9e78
#
_entry.id   4f1d6a091f28507ddfa6f184e95e9e78
#
_cell.length_a   1.000
_cell.length_b   1.000
_cell.length_c   1.000
_cell.angle_alpha   90.00
_cell.angle_beta   90.00
_cell.angle_gamma   90.00
#
_symmetry.space_group_name_H-M   'P 1'
#
loop_
_entity.id
_entity.type
_entity.pdbx_description
1 polymer ?
#
loop_
_entity_poly.entity_id
_entity_poly.type
_entity_poly.pdbx_seq_one_letter_code
_entity_poly.pdbx_strand_id
1 'polypeptide(L)'
;MLDSFYRAFVAEQRYLLYLDGLKVTILVSVIAILIGVALGTILALMRLTAEQKGKSTLLSKIAYVYIDIIRGTPTLTQLMIMYFVILKGQNGLLVGSLTFGLNSAAYVAEIIRAGIQAVDQGQMEGGRSLGLSYVQTMKDIILPQAIKNIPVSYTHLRAHETSL
;
A
#
# COMPACT_ATOMS: atom_id res chain seq x y z
N MET A 1 3.44 -41.46 9.04
CA MET A 1 3.06 -40.26 8.24
C MET A 1 1.54 -39.99 8.36
N LEU A 2 0.66 -40.97 8.13
CA LEU A 2 -0.80 -40.81 8.29
C LEU A 2 -1.19 -40.47 9.74
N ASP A 3 -0.60 -41.11 10.75
CA ASP A 3 -0.88 -40.82 12.16
C ASP A 3 -0.45 -39.42 12.59
N SER A 4 0.66 -38.95 12.03
CA SER A 4 1.12 -37.57 12.30
C SER A 4 0.18 -36.54 11.66
N PHE A 5 -0.31 -36.80 10.45
CA PHE A 5 -1.31 -35.96 9.78
C PHE A 5 -2.64 -35.98 10.56
N TYR A 6 -3.14 -37.16 10.94
CA TYR A 6 -4.36 -37.26 11.71
C TYR A 6 -4.29 -36.50 13.03
N ARG A 7 -3.19 -36.65 13.79
CA ARG A 7 -2.97 -35.93 15.05
C ARG A 7 -2.85 -34.42 14.86
N ALA A 8 -2.25 -33.96 13.75
CA ALA A 8 -2.05 -32.54 13.49
C ALA A 8 -3.35 -31.82 13.06
N PHE A 9 -4.20 -32.48 12.28
CA PHE A 9 -5.32 -31.83 11.60
C PHE A 9 -6.71 -32.31 12.06
N VAL A 10 -6.85 -33.59 12.41
CA VAL A 10 -8.18 -34.21 12.64
C VAL A 10 -8.44 -34.44 14.13
N ALA A 11 -7.44 -34.88 14.89
CA ALA A 11 -7.60 -35.14 16.33
C ALA A 11 -8.04 -33.85 17.04
N GLU A 12 -9.00 -33.98 17.96
CA GLU A 12 -9.53 -32.87 18.76
C GLU A 12 -10.10 -31.72 17.94
N GLN A 13 -10.55 -31.98 16.70
CA GLN A 13 -11.10 -30.98 15.78
C GLN A 13 -10.15 -29.82 15.49
N ARG A 14 -8.82 -30.05 15.47
CA ARG A 14 -7.81 -29.01 15.27
C ARG A 14 -7.96 -28.25 13.97
N TYR A 15 -8.59 -28.83 12.95
CA TYR A 15 -8.92 -28.12 11.70
C TYR A 15 -9.74 -26.83 11.95
N LEU A 16 -10.55 -26.79 13.02
CA LEU A 16 -11.29 -25.56 13.39
C LEU A 16 -10.36 -24.41 13.77
N LEU A 17 -9.24 -24.71 14.45
CA LEU A 17 -8.24 -23.69 14.79
C LEU A 17 -7.60 -23.10 13.54
N TYR A 18 -7.34 -23.93 12.52
CA TYR A 18 -6.82 -23.45 11.24
C TYR A 18 -7.84 -22.58 10.49
N LEU A 19 -9.12 -22.98 10.51
CA LEU A 19 -10.21 -22.22 9.90
C LEU A 19 -10.41 -20.86 10.61
N ASP A 20 -10.35 -20.84 11.93
CA ASP A 20 -10.45 -19.60 12.69
C ASP A 20 -9.23 -18.67 12.45
N GLY A 21 -8.03 -19.23 12.41
CA GLY A 21 -6.83 -18.50 12.00
C GLY A 21 -6.94 -17.93 10.57
N LEU A 22 -7.48 -18.71 9.64
CA LEU A 22 -7.72 -18.27 8.27
C LEU A 22 -8.73 -17.11 8.21
N LYS A 23 -9.83 -17.20 8.95
CA LYS A 23 -10.82 -16.10 9.05
C LYS A 23 -10.16 -14.80 9.56
N VAL A 24 -9.37 -14.89 10.64
CA VAL A 24 -8.67 -13.73 11.20
C VAL A 24 -7.70 -13.15 10.16
N THR A 25 -6.94 -13.99 9.47
CA THR A 25 -6.00 -13.55 8.42
C THR A 25 -6.72 -12.82 7.29
N ILE A 26 -7.82 -13.39 6.79
CA ILE A 26 -8.62 -12.76 5.72
C ILE A 26 -9.19 -11.42 6.21
N LEU A 27 -9.74 -11.37 7.42
CA LEU A 27 -10.33 -10.16 7.97
C LEU A 27 -9.30 -9.04 8.14
N VAL A 28 -8.14 -9.35 8.73
CA VAL A 28 -7.01 -8.41 8.86
C VAL A 28 -6.58 -7.91 7.49
N SER A 29 -6.43 -8.82 6.52
CA SER A 29 -6.01 -8.47 5.16
C SER A 29 -6.99 -7.53 4.47
N VAL A 30 -8.29 -7.81 4.54
CA VAL A 30 -9.33 -6.97 3.92
C VAL A 30 -9.33 -5.57 4.55
N ILE A 31 -9.31 -5.49 5.88
CA ILE A 31 -9.28 -4.19 6.57
C ILE A 31 -8.00 -3.42 6.23
N ALA A 32 -6.85 -4.10 6.24
CA ALA A 32 -5.56 -3.49 5.89
C ALA A 32 -5.53 -2.96 4.46
N ILE A 33 -6.10 -3.70 3.49
CA ILE A 33 -6.21 -3.25 2.10
C ILE A 33 -7.08 -2.01 2.00
N LEU A 34 -8.24 -1.98 2.65
CA LEU A 34 -9.15 -0.84 2.61
C LEU A 34 -8.48 0.42 3.20
N ILE A 35 -7.85 0.31 4.36
CA ILE A 35 -7.08 1.39 4.98
C ILE A 35 -5.93 1.81 4.05
N GLY A 36 -5.17 0.84 3.55
CA GLY A 36 -4.01 1.06 2.68
C GLY A 36 -4.37 1.82 1.40
N VAL A 37 -5.42 1.39 0.72
CA VAL A 37 -5.88 2.05 -0.53
C VAL A 37 -6.40 3.45 -0.23
N ALA A 38 -7.24 3.63 0.78
CA ALA A 38 -7.81 4.93 1.12
C ALA A 38 -6.71 5.94 1.50
N LEU A 39 -5.88 5.61 2.49
CA LEU A 39 -4.80 6.50 2.94
C LEU A 39 -3.69 6.65 1.89
N GLY A 40 -3.33 5.58 1.20
CA GLY A 40 -2.29 5.62 0.16
C GLY A 40 -2.67 6.52 -1.01
N THR A 41 -3.94 6.50 -1.42
CA THR A 41 -4.45 7.42 -2.46
C THR A 41 -4.36 8.87 -1.99
N ILE A 42 -4.75 9.17 -0.74
CA ILE A 42 -4.65 10.51 -0.17
C ILE A 42 -3.19 10.98 -0.16
N LEU A 43 -2.27 10.15 0.32
CA LEU A 43 -0.83 10.46 0.36
C LEU A 43 -0.26 10.69 -1.05
N ALA A 44 -0.66 9.88 -2.03
CA ALA A 44 -0.25 10.07 -3.43
C ALA A 44 -0.73 11.41 -3.97
N LEU A 45 -1.99 11.78 -3.75
CA LEU A 45 -2.54 13.06 -4.18
C LEU A 45 -1.83 14.25 -3.51
N MET A 46 -1.49 14.13 -2.22
CA MET A 46 -0.73 15.18 -1.50
C MET A 46 0.66 15.40 -2.13
N ARG A 47 1.33 14.35 -2.58
CA ARG A 47 2.64 14.46 -3.26
C ARG A 47 2.52 15.02 -4.67
N LEU A 48 1.58 14.50 -5.46
CA LEU A 48 1.37 14.95 -6.84
C LEU A 48 1.01 16.44 -6.93
N THR A 49 0.17 16.94 -6.02
CA THR A 49 -0.20 18.36 -6.00
C THR A 49 0.96 19.28 -5.68
N ALA A 50 1.94 18.81 -4.91
CA ALA A 50 3.15 19.58 -4.60
C ALA A 50 4.14 19.60 -5.77
N GLU A 51 4.36 18.46 -6.42
CA GLU A 51 5.20 18.36 -7.62
C GLU A 51 4.66 19.27 -8.74
N GLN A 52 3.35 19.31 -8.92
CA GLN A 52 2.70 20.17 -9.92
C GLN A 52 2.91 21.67 -9.65
N LYS A 53 2.83 22.10 -8.39
CA LYS A 53 2.96 23.53 -8.04
C LYS A 53 4.41 24.01 -7.96
N GLY A 54 5.39 23.13 -8.13
CA GLY A 54 6.81 23.45 -7.97
C GLY A 54 7.17 23.92 -6.57
N LYS A 55 6.25 23.80 -5.60
CA LYS A 55 6.44 24.23 -4.21
C LYS A 55 6.06 23.08 -3.28
N SER A 56 7.00 22.68 -2.45
CA SER A 56 6.71 21.71 -1.40
C SER A 56 5.78 22.33 -0.35
N THR A 57 4.56 21.83 -0.27
CA THR A 57 3.63 22.22 0.80
C THR A 57 3.98 21.46 2.08
N LEU A 58 3.58 21.98 3.25
CA LEU A 58 3.77 21.27 4.52
C LEU A 58 3.16 19.85 4.46
N LEU A 59 2.00 19.72 3.86
CA LEU A 59 1.31 18.44 3.68
C LEU A 59 2.12 17.44 2.85
N SER A 60 2.74 17.89 1.76
CA SER A 60 3.57 17.00 0.94
C SER A 60 4.85 16.57 1.65
N LYS A 61 5.43 17.43 2.50
CA LYS A 61 6.59 17.07 3.34
C LYS A 61 6.22 16.00 4.36
N ILE A 62 5.05 16.13 5.01
CA ILE A 62 4.54 15.11 5.95
C ILE A 62 4.33 13.78 5.23
N ALA A 63 3.70 13.79 4.06
CA ALA A 63 3.49 12.59 3.27
C ALA A 63 4.83 11.94 2.86
N TYR A 64 5.83 12.74 2.47
CA TYR A 64 7.15 12.26 2.12
C TYR A 64 7.84 11.57 3.30
N VAL A 65 7.91 12.24 4.45
CA VAL A 65 8.55 11.71 5.67
C VAL A 65 7.84 10.43 6.13
N TYR A 66 6.50 10.41 6.09
CA TYR A 66 5.74 9.22 6.45
C TYR A 66 6.09 8.02 5.55
N ILE A 67 6.06 8.22 4.22
CA ILE A 67 6.34 7.14 3.26
C ILE A 67 7.77 6.63 3.44
N ASP A 68 8.72 7.54 3.64
CA ASP A 68 10.14 7.20 3.79
C ASP A 68 10.41 6.39 5.06
N ILE A 69 9.86 6.83 6.20
CA ILE A 69 9.98 6.10 7.48
C ILE A 69 9.33 4.73 7.39
N ILE A 70 8.09 4.65 6.89
CA ILE A 70 7.34 3.38 6.85
C ILE A 70 8.02 2.37 5.91
N ARG A 71 8.49 2.80 4.76
CA ARG A 71 9.18 1.91 3.81
C ARG A 71 10.63 1.62 4.20
N GLY A 72 11.27 2.51 4.95
CA GLY A 72 12.62 2.33 5.45
C GLY A 72 12.73 1.48 6.73
N THR A 73 11.60 1.08 7.33
CA THR A 73 11.59 0.27 8.56
C THR A 73 10.94 -1.10 8.34
N PRO A 74 11.49 -2.19 8.95
CA PRO A 74 10.90 -3.52 8.82
C PRO A 74 9.46 -3.56 9.37
N THR A 75 8.54 -4.17 8.63
CA THR A 75 7.12 -4.29 9.02
C THR A 75 6.94 -4.96 10.38
N LEU A 76 7.78 -5.95 10.69
CA LEU A 76 7.76 -6.63 11.99
C LEU A 76 8.05 -5.65 13.14
N THR A 77 9.04 -4.77 12.97
CA THR A 77 9.37 -3.74 13.96
C THR A 77 8.21 -2.79 14.17
N GLN A 78 7.55 -2.36 13.09
CA GLN A 78 6.35 -1.53 13.17
C GLN A 78 5.25 -2.22 13.96
N LEU A 79 5.00 -3.51 13.69
CA LEU A 79 4.00 -4.31 14.40
C LEU A 79 4.33 -4.41 15.90
N MET A 80 5.60 -4.62 16.26
CA MET A 80 6.04 -4.68 17.65
C MET A 80 5.83 -3.36 18.38
N ILE A 81 6.18 -2.25 17.76
CA ILE A 81 5.96 -0.90 18.33
C ILE A 81 4.47 -0.64 18.52
N MET A 82 3.66 -0.95 17.52
CA MET A 82 2.20 -0.78 17.61
C MET A 82 1.60 -1.63 18.73
N TYR A 83 2.00 -2.89 18.84
CA TYR A 83 1.43 -3.85 19.78
C TYR A 83 1.87 -3.57 21.23
N PHE A 84 3.15 -3.32 21.46
CA PHE A 84 3.69 -3.22 22.82
C PHE A 84 3.74 -1.78 23.38
N VAL A 85 3.79 -0.78 22.50
CA VAL A 85 3.98 0.62 22.91
C VAL A 85 2.72 1.46 22.66
N ILE A 86 2.25 1.54 21.41
CA ILE A 86 1.20 2.51 21.03
C ILE A 86 -0.20 2.00 21.39
N LEU A 87 -0.52 0.76 21.02
CA LEU A 87 -1.83 0.13 21.22
C LEU A 87 -1.79 -0.98 22.28
N LYS A 88 -0.99 -0.77 23.31
CA LYS A 88 -0.84 -1.74 24.41
C LYS A 88 -2.20 -2.11 25.01
N GLY A 89 -2.46 -3.43 25.11
CA GLY A 89 -3.70 -3.96 25.66
C GLY A 89 -4.90 -3.99 24.71
N GLN A 90 -4.71 -3.55 23.46
CA GLN A 90 -5.75 -3.67 22.43
C GLN A 90 -5.77 -5.05 21.79
N ASN A 91 -6.89 -5.38 21.13
CA ASN A 91 -7.06 -6.64 20.42
C ASN A 91 -6.05 -6.75 19.27
N GLY A 92 -5.40 -7.92 19.15
CA GLY A 92 -4.40 -8.20 18.10
C GLY A 92 -4.94 -8.03 16.68
N LEU A 93 -6.24 -8.28 16.44
CA LEU A 93 -6.88 -8.03 15.15
C LEU A 93 -6.84 -6.53 14.79
N LEU A 94 -7.18 -5.66 15.74
CA LEU A 94 -7.14 -4.21 15.56
C LEU A 94 -5.72 -3.72 15.31
N VAL A 95 -4.78 -4.16 16.14
CA VAL A 95 -3.37 -3.78 16.02
C VAL A 95 -2.79 -4.23 14.68
N GLY A 96 -3.02 -5.47 14.29
CA GLY A 96 -2.59 -6.02 13.02
C GLY A 96 -3.19 -5.26 11.83
N SER A 97 -4.52 -5.05 11.85
CA SER A 97 -5.21 -4.34 10.76
C SER A 97 -4.72 -2.90 10.58
N LEU A 98 -4.49 -2.17 11.66
CA LEU A 98 -3.96 -0.81 11.60
C LEU A 98 -2.51 -0.80 11.14
N THR A 99 -1.66 -1.67 11.69
CA THR A 99 -0.24 -1.71 11.33
C THR A 99 -0.05 -2.04 9.85
N PHE A 100 -0.69 -3.12 9.39
CA PHE A 100 -0.59 -3.52 7.98
C PHE A 100 -1.29 -2.53 7.05
N GLY A 101 -2.38 -1.89 7.49
CA GLY A 101 -3.04 -0.84 6.74
C GLY A 101 -2.16 0.40 6.55
N LEU A 102 -1.52 0.87 7.61
CA LEU A 102 -0.57 1.98 7.55
C LEU A 102 0.65 1.62 6.69
N ASN A 103 1.21 0.43 6.88
CA ASN A 103 2.30 -0.05 6.03
C ASN A 103 1.91 -0.08 4.56
N SER A 104 0.76 -0.70 4.22
CA SER A 104 0.23 -0.75 2.86
C SER A 104 -0.01 0.63 2.25
N ALA A 105 -0.45 1.62 3.04
CA ALA A 105 -0.69 2.98 2.56
C ALA A 105 0.56 3.63 1.96
N ALA A 106 1.73 3.42 2.57
CA ALA A 106 2.99 3.94 2.05
C ALA A 106 3.37 3.30 0.71
N TYR A 107 3.18 1.98 0.57
CA TYR A 107 3.42 1.27 -0.69
C TYR A 107 2.43 1.66 -1.78
N VAL A 108 1.14 1.74 -1.47
CA VAL A 108 0.09 2.17 -2.43
C VAL A 108 0.37 3.59 -2.93
N ALA A 109 0.73 4.51 -2.05
CA ALA A 109 1.09 5.88 -2.44
C ALA A 109 2.25 5.91 -3.45
N GLU A 110 3.27 5.10 -3.21
CA GLU A 110 4.45 5.04 -4.09
C GLU A 110 4.13 4.35 -5.42
N ILE A 111 3.31 3.28 -5.41
CA ILE A 111 2.85 2.60 -6.62
C ILE A 111 2.05 3.56 -7.51
N ILE A 112 1.12 4.32 -6.94
CA ILE A 112 0.35 5.32 -7.67
C ILE A 112 1.28 6.37 -8.28
N ARG A 113 2.22 6.91 -7.49
CA ARG A 113 3.20 7.89 -7.98
C ARG A 113 4.04 7.33 -9.12
N ALA A 114 4.60 6.13 -8.96
CA ALA A 114 5.42 5.48 -9.98
C ALA A 114 4.61 5.19 -11.26
N GLY A 115 3.36 4.75 -11.13
CA GLY A 115 2.48 4.53 -12.27
C GLY A 115 2.19 5.80 -13.06
N ILE A 116 2.00 6.93 -12.37
CA ILE A 116 1.78 8.24 -13.03
C ILE A 116 3.06 8.73 -13.69
N GLN A 117 4.21 8.60 -13.04
CA GLN A 117 5.50 9.01 -13.59
C GLN A 117 5.97 8.14 -14.78
N ALA A 118 5.46 6.92 -14.90
CA ALA A 118 5.74 6.05 -16.05
C ALA A 118 4.98 6.46 -17.32
N VAL A 119 4.02 7.37 -17.24
CA VAL A 119 3.35 7.93 -18.40
C VAL A 119 4.23 9.01 -19.03
N ASP A 120 4.38 8.98 -20.35
CA ASP A 120 5.16 9.98 -21.08
C ASP A 120 4.67 11.40 -20.81
N GLN A 121 5.61 12.32 -20.51
CA GLN A 121 5.30 13.72 -20.22
C GLN A 121 4.60 14.44 -21.38
N GLY A 122 4.89 14.04 -22.62
CA GLY A 122 4.21 14.54 -23.80
C GLY A 122 2.70 14.34 -23.80
N GLN A 123 2.19 13.33 -23.08
CA GLN A 123 0.75 13.14 -22.91
C GLN A 123 0.12 14.28 -22.07
N MET A 124 0.83 14.76 -21.06
CA MET A 124 0.38 15.90 -20.27
C MET A 124 0.46 17.19 -21.10
N GLU A 125 1.55 17.40 -21.81
CA GLU A 125 1.73 18.58 -22.67
C GLU A 125 0.73 18.61 -23.80
N GLY A 126 0.49 17.48 -24.48
CA GLY A 126 -0.50 17.34 -25.55
C GLY A 126 -1.92 17.65 -25.06
N GLY A 127 -2.34 17.11 -23.95
CA GLY A 127 -3.65 17.40 -23.36
C GLY A 127 -3.80 18.89 -23.01
N ARG A 128 -2.76 19.52 -22.46
CA ARG A 128 -2.74 20.94 -22.14
C ARG A 128 -2.77 21.81 -23.40
N SER A 129 -2.09 21.41 -24.47
CA SER A 129 -2.09 22.13 -25.77
C SER A 129 -3.46 22.08 -26.45
N LEU A 130 -4.26 21.05 -26.20
CA LEU A 130 -5.65 20.95 -26.66
C LEU A 130 -6.63 21.77 -25.79
N GLY A 131 -6.14 22.55 -24.81
CA GLY A 131 -6.96 23.39 -23.95
C GLY A 131 -7.58 22.70 -22.75
N LEU A 132 -7.25 21.41 -22.50
CA LEU A 132 -7.72 20.71 -21.30
C LEU A 132 -7.06 21.29 -20.04
N SER A 133 -7.82 21.41 -18.97
CA SER A 133 -7.27 21.73 -17.66
C SER A 133 -6.35 20.59 -17.17
N TYR A 134 -5.46 20.89 -16.23
CA TYR A 134 -4.60 19.83 -15.63
C TYR A 134 -5.42 18.67 -15.07
N VAL A 135 -6.52 18.97 -14.39
CA VAL A 135 -7.37 17.93 -13.77
C VAL A 135 -8.02 17.06 -14.84
N GLN A 136 -8.50 17.65 -15.94
CA GLN A 136 -9.05 16.90 -17.06
C GLN A 136 -7.99 16.04 -17.72
N THR A 137 -6.82 16.60 -18.03
CA THR A 137 -5.71 15.83 -18.61
C THR A 137 -5.27 14.68 -17.70
N MET A 138 -5.16 14.94 -16.39
CA MET A 138 -4.83 13.90 -15.41
C MET A 138 -5.87 12.80 -15.38
N LYS A 139 -7.16 13.15 -15.29
CA LYS A 139 -8.26 12.19 -15.15
C LYS A 139 -8.51 11.39 -16.43
N ASP A 140 -8.52 12.08 -17.59
CA ASP A 140 -9.01 11.49 -18.84
C ASP A 140 -7.90 10.87 -19.68
N ILE A 141 -6.64 11.31 -19.50
CA ILE A 141 -5.48 10.85 -20.28
C ILE A 141 -4.48 10.10 -19.42
N ILE A 142 -4.00 10.71 -18.32
CA ILE A 142 -2.86 10.17 -17.56
C ILE A 142 -3.29 8.99 -16.67
N LEU A 143 -4.32 9.15 -15.85
CA LEU A 143 -4.74 8.10 -14.91
C LEU A 143 -5.11 6.78 -15.58
N PRO A 144 -5.85 6.74 -16.71
CA PRO A 144 -6.13 5.48 -17.40
C PRO A 144 -4.88 4.76 -17.90
N GLN A 145 -3.87 5.51 -18.32
CA GLN A 145 -2.58 4.96 -18.74
C GLN A 145 -1.75 4.51 -17.52
N ALA A 146 -1.69 5.33 -16.46
CA ALA A 146 -0.99 5.01 -15.23
C ALA A 146 -1.49 3.71 -14.60
N ILE A 147 -2.80 3.48 -14.54
CA ILE A 147 -3.39 2.25 -14.01
C ILE A 147 -2.91 1.01 -14.80
N LYS A 148 -2.78 1.12 -16.12
CA LYS A 148 -2.26 0.02 -16.95
C LYS A 148 -0.78 -0.24 -16.70
N ASN A 149 -0.01 0.77 -16.31
CA ASN A 149 1.43 0.67 -16.05
C ASN A 149 1.75 0.14 -14.64
N ILE A 150 0.81 0.19 -13.68
CA ILE A 150 0.99 -0.29 -12.31
C ILE A 150 1.49 -1.74 -12.23
N PRO A 151 0.90 -2.74 -12.93
CA PRO A 151 1.37 -4.11 -12.88
C PRO A 151 2.82 -4.29 -13.37
N VAL A 152 3.21 -3.52 -14.38
CA VAL A 152 4.56 -3.56 -14.97
C VAL A 152 5.59 -3.01 -13.98
N SER A 153 5.29 -1.89 -13.32
CA SER A 153 6.16 -1.29 -12.30
C SER A 153 6.35 -2.21 -11.09
N TYR A 154 5.32 -2.97 -10.71
CA TYR A 154 5.39 -3.93 -9.61
C TYR A 154 6.29 -5.13 -9.92
N THR A 155 6.27 -5.63 -11.14
CA THR A 155 7.12 -6.74 -11.58
C THR A 155 8.60 -6.35 -11.65
N HIS A 156 8.91 -5.13 -12.06
CA HIS A 156 10.29 -4.61 -12.08
C HIS A 156 10.89 -4.42 -10.70
N LEU A 157 10.11 -3.91 -9.72
CA LEU A 157 10.56 -3.77 -8.33
C LEU A 157 10.89 -5.15 -7.72
N ARG A 158 10.06 -6.16 -7.99
CA ARG A 158 10.27 -7.51 -7.49
C ARG A 158 11.46 -8.22 -8.13
N ALA A 159 11.74 -7.96 -9.40
CA ALA A 159 12.91 -8.52 -10.10
C ALA A 159 14.24 -7.98 -9.53
N HIS A 160 14.28 -6.74 -9.07
CA HIS A 160 15.46 -6.15 -8.40
C HIS A 160 15.69 -6.72 -7.00
N GLU A 161 14.64 -7.06 -6.25
CA GLU A 161 14.78 -7.67 -4.91
C GLU A 161 15.25 -9.14 -4.96
N THR A 162 15.00 -9.85 -6.06
CA THR A 162 15.40 -11.26 -6.23
C THR A 162 16.78 -11.43 -6.88
N SER A 163 17.44 -10.36 -7.27
CA SER A 163 18.78 -10.40 -7.91
C SER A 163 19.93 -10.06 -6.95
N LEU A 164 19.67 -9.95 -5.66
CA LEU A 164 20.63 -9.84 -4.57
C LEU A 164 20.65 -11.12 -3.74
#